data_bb9b13f371bb9a8c2234411d4be66c2d
#
_entry.id   bb9b13f371bb9a8c2234411d4be66c2d
#
_cell.length_a   1.000
_cell.length_b   1.000
_cell.length_c   1.000
_cell.angle_alpha   90.00
_cell.angle_beta   90.00
_cell.angle_gamma   90.00
#
_symmetry.space_group_name_H-M   'P 1'
#
loop_
_entity.id
_entity.type
_entity.pdbx_description
1 polymer ?
#
loop_
_entity_poly.entity_id
_entity_poly.type
_entity_poly.pdbx_seq_one_letter_code
_entity_poly.pdbx_strand_id
1 'polypeptide(L)'
;MIEFKTKPFDYQLDGIEYGRHNNRWLLADGMGVGKSLQAIYIAQINKEKYNWKHCLIVCGVNSLKYNWYNEVNKHTDYSAYILGTRYKRSGAVKAGSTKEKLEDLLKIDELPYFLITNIESFRSVDFANKIKNLCKNKIKMVIADELHACKNPASQQAKGFLKSNPDYKLAMTGTPLMNSPLDLFIILKWLGYENHSFYQFKQHFCVMGGFGGYQVIGYKHMEQITDTLDMMMLRRVKEDVIDLPDKMYIDSYVDMLPKQKTLYYDIVQQIQEDIDKVILSPSPLASLIRLRQCTGYPGILSTSVNESAKLDKMEEIVKEAVSNGEKCVVFSNWTNVTKEVCNRLKEYNTATITGEVKDVDRTEQEKKFMEEDACKVIVGTIGAMGTGLTLTAGTVVIFMDEPWNSALFEQAVDRTHRIGTTKKVTVYSIMCKDTIDERIHELIYQKGKISEILIDGVKEKNKTELVNFLLS
;
A
#
# COMPACT_ATOMS: atom_id res chain seq x y z
N MET A 1 -4.29 19.14 31.35
CA MET A 1 -3.55 18.68 30.15
C MET A 1 -3.98 17.26 29.88
N ILE A 2 -4.25 16.91 28.65
CA ILE A 2 -4.57 15.51 28.29
C ILE A 2 -3.28 14.72 28.38
N GLU A 3 -3.29 13.65 29.16
CA GLU A 3 -2.14 12.77 29.31
C GLU A 3 -2.12 11.75 28.16
N PHE A 4 -1.02 11.70 27.44
CA PHE A 4 -0.82 10.76 26.36
C PHE A 4 -0.11 9.51 26.89
N LYS A 5 -0.66 8.34 26.60
CA LYS A 5 -0.12 7.03 27.03
C LYS A 5 1.30 6.78 26.51
N THR A 6 1.61 7.29 25.31
CA THR A 6 2.94 7.23 24.71
C THR A 6 3.37 8.64 24.32
N LYS A 7 4.64 8.99 24.55
CA LYS A 7 5.17 10.33 24.28
C LYS A 7 5.28 10.56 22.76
N PRO A 8 4.56 11.55 22.19
CA PRO A 8 4.75 11.95 20.80
C PRO A 8 6.08 12.65 20.58
N PHE A 9 6.60 12.62 19.38
CA PHE A 9 7.67 13.49 18.93
C PHE A 9 7.14 14.93 18.72
N ASP A 10 8.04 15.93 18.74
CA ASP A 10 7.64 17.34 18.64
C ASP A 10 6.86 17.62 17.34
N TYR A 11 7.31 17.11 16.19
CA TYR A 11 6.58 17.26 14.94
C TYR A 11 5.19 16.57 14.96
N GLN A 12 5.02 15.50 15.75
CA GLN A 12 3.71 14.86 15.92
C GLN A 12 2.80 15.71 16.78
N LEU A 13 3.34 16.40 17.79
CA LEU A 13 2.59 17.39 18.57
C LEU A 13 2.08 18.53 17.68
N ASP A 14 2.90 19.04 16.76
CA ASP A 14 2.48 20.05 15.78
C ASP A 14 1.33 19.53 14.90
N GLY A 15 1.38 18.28 14.46
CA GLY A 15 0.31 17.66 13.68
C GLY A 15 -0.97 17.45 14.49
N ILE A 16 -0.86 17.09 15.75
CA ILE A 16 -1.99 17.00 16.67
C ILE A 16 -2.61 18.38 16.88
N GLU A 17 -1.80 19.42 17.09
CA GLU A 17 -2.27 20.78 17.25
C GLU A 17 -2.93 21.33 15.99
N TYR A 18 -2.35 21.05 14.81
CA TYR A 18 -2.99 21.36 13.52
C TYR A 18 -4.40 20.72 13.43
N GLY A 19 -4.51 19.43 13.79
CA GLY A 19 -5.78 18.71 13.79
C GLY A 19 -6.80 19.20 14.83
N ARG A 20 -6.35 19.86 15.92
CA ARG A 20 -7.26 20.49 16.90
C ARG A 20 -7.99 21.72 16.34
N HIS A 21 -7.38 22.39 15.37
CA HIS A 21 -7.91 23.60 14.74
C HIS A 21 -8.60 23.34 13.38
N ASN A 22 -8.35 22.17 12.77
CA ASN A 22 -8.88 21.82 11.47
C ASN A 22 -9.72 20.55 11.55
N ASN A 23 -10.99 20.64 11.25
CA ASN A 23 -11.91 19.51 11.34
C ASN A 23 -12.15 18.77 10.00
N ARG A 24 -11.52 19.22 8.90
CA ARG A 24 -11.60 18.64 7.56
C ARG A 24 -10.27 18.82 6.85
N TRP A 25 -9.41 17.81 6.93
CA TRP A 25 -8.05 17.96 6.44
C TRP A 25 -7.39 16.63 6.08
N LEU A 26 -6.26 16.72 5.41
CA LEU A 26 -5.46 15.61 4.92
C LEU A 26 -4.12 15.57 5.67
N LEU A 27 -3.85 14.48 6.38
CA LEU A 27 -2.54 14.18 6.94
C LEU A 27 -1.74 13.36 5.92
N ALA A 28 -0.82 14.04 5.24
CA ALA A 28 -0.03 13.49 4.14
C ALA A 28 1.46 13.32 4.49
N ASP A 29 1.80 13.22 5.76
CA ASP A 29 3.15 12.93 6.22
C ASP A 29 3.72 11.69 5.54
N GLY A 30 5.04 11.66 5.36
CA GLY A 30 5.77 10.54 4.81
C GLY A 30 5.40 9.20 5.47
N MET A 31 5.79 8.10 4.87
CA MET A 31 5.54 6.78 5.46
C MET A 31 6.43 6.54 6.68
N GLY A 32 5.93 5.80 7.66
CA GLY A 32 6.70 5.43 8.84
C GLY A 32 6.91 6.54 9.90
N VAL A 33 6.33 7.73 9.72
CA VAL A 33 6.47 8.88 10.67
C VAL A 33 5.36 8.94 11.73
N GLY A 34 4.52 7.91 11.86
CA GLY A 34 3.56 7.82 12.96
C GLY A 34 2.27 8.63 12.77
N LYS A 35 1.72 8.67 11.56
CA LYS A 35 0.40 9.27 11.28
C LYS A 35 -0.71 8.71 12.16
N SER A 36 -0.70 7.39 12.40
CA SER A 36 -1.72 6.70 13.21
C SER A 36 -1.77 7.24 14.65
N LEU A 37 -0.60 7.47 15.27
CA LEU A 37 -0.50 8.05 16.62
C LEU A 37 -1.14 9.45 16.67
N GLN A 38 -0.83 10.31 15.70
CA GLN A 38 -1.41 11.65 15.62
C GLN A 38 -2.94 11.58 15.53
N ALA A 39 -3.47 10.72 14.64
CA ALA A 39 -4.91 10.55 14.45
C ALA A 39 -5.62 10.01 15.72
N ILE A 40 -5.00 9.05 16.43
CA ILE A 40 -5.53 8.50 17.68
C ILE A 40 -5.60 9.60 18.76
N TYR A 41 -4.57 10.40 18.90
CA TYR A 41 -4.55 11.45 19.92
C TYR A 41 -5.50 12.60 19.61
N ILE A 42 -5.68 12.95 18.34
CA ILE A 42 -6.72 13.90 17.93
C ILE A 42 -8.11 13.34 18.28
N ALA A 43 -8.35 12.05 18.04
CA ALA A 43 -9.61 11.40 18.39
C ALA A 43 -9.83 11.37 19.91
N GLN A 44 -8.79 11.08 20.70
CA GLN A 44 -8.83 11.12 22.16
C GLN A 44 -9.16 12.54 22.67
N ILE A 45 -8.47 13.57 22.17
CA ILE A 45 -8.72 14.98 22.52
C ILE A 45 -10.17 15.36 22.26
N ASN A 46 -10.69 14.98 21.08
CA ASN A 46 -12.08 15.27 20.71
C ASN A 46 -13.07 14.50 21.59
N LYS A 47 -12.75 13.25 21.95
CA LYS A 47 -13.54 12.45 22.89
C LYS A 47 -13.67 13.15 24.24
N GLU A 48 -12.56 13.62 24.81
CA GLU A 48 -12.50 14.25 26.12
C GLU A 48 -13.16 15.64 26.11
N LYS A 49 -12.88 16.43 25.03
CA LYS A 49 -13.40 17.80 24.92
C LYS A 49 -14.91 17.86 24.65
N TYR A 50 -15.42 16.98 23.77
CA TYR A 50 -16.78 17.06 23.25
C TYR A 50 -17.67 15.89 23.70
N ASN A 51 -17.14 14.95 24.45
CA ASN A 51 -17.79 13.70 24.86
C ASN A 51 -18.39 12.92 23.70
N TRP A 52 -17.67 12.88 22.56
CA TRP A 52 -18.12 12.14 21.38
C TRP A 52 -18.26 10.65 21.64
N LYS A 53 -19.34 10.05 21.10
CA LYS A 53 -19.69 8.65 21.35
C LYS A 53 -18.73 7.69 20.66
N HIS A 54 -18.49 7.91 19.35
CA HIS A 54 -17.66 7.02 18.54
C HIS A 54 -16.82 7.78 17.54
N CYS A 55 -15.62 7.24 17.30
CA CYS A 55 -14.75 7.54 16.18
C CYS A 55 -14.68 6.31 15.27
N LEU A 56 -14.97 6.47 13.98
CA LEU A 56 -14.89 5.40 12.98
C LEU A 56 -13.57 5.50 12.20
N ILE A 57 -12.78 4.44 12.24
CA ILE A 57 -11.57 4.28 11.44
C ILE A 57 -11.91 3.42 10.22
N VAL A 58 -11.69 3.95 9.02
CA VAL A 58 -11.93 3.28 7.74
C VAL A 58 -10.59 3.01 7.08
N CYS A 59 -10.22 1.75 6.99
CA CYS A 59 -8.95 1.31 6.40
C CYS A 59 -9.10 1.11 4.90
N GLY A 60 -8.21 1.68 4.11
CA GLY A 60 -8.16 1.50 2.66
C GLY A 60 -7.80 0.06 2.25
N VAL A 61 -7.06 -0.64 3.10
CA VAL A 61 -6.67 -2.04 2.91
C VAL A 61 -7.15 -2.87 4.10
N ASN A 62 -7.63 -4.09 3.82
CA ASN A 62 -8.29 -4.94 4.82
C ASN A 62 -7.36 -5.35 5.99
N SER A 63 -6.09 -5.59 5.71
CA SER A 63 -5.08 -5.98 6.72
C SER A 63 -4.80 -4.89 7.75
N LEU A 64 -5.00 -3.62 7.41
CA LEU A 64 -4.78 -2.49 8.32
C LEU A 64 -5.71 -2.47 9.54
N LYS A 65 -6.83 -3.19 9.52
CA LYS A 65 -7.78 -3.22 10.67
C LYS A 65 -7.13 -3.71 11.96
N TYR A 66 -6.32 -4.76 11.86
CA TYR A 66 -5.64 -5.33 13.03
C TYR A 66 -4.51 -4.41 13.52
N ASN A 67 -3.81 -3.77 12.60
CA ASN A 67 -2.81 -2.76 12.95
C ASN A 67 -3.44 -1.60 13.71
N TRP A 68 -4.54 -1.05 13.20
CA TRP A 68 -5.26 0.01 13.88
C TRP A 68 -5.76 -0.42 15.25
N TYR A 69 -6.23 -1.66 15.38
CA TYR A 69 -6.62 -2.22 16.68
C TYR A 69 -5.45 -2.24 17.65
N ASN A 70 -4.28 -2.69 17.21
CA ASN A 70 -3.07 -2.73 18.02
C ASN A 70 -2.55 -1.32 18.36
N GLU A 71 -2.53 -0.40 17.39
CA GLU A 71 -2.09 0.98 17.58
C GLU A 71 -2.98 1.73 18.58
N VAL A 72 -4.31 1.56 18.49
CA VAL A 72 -5.24 2.15 19.46
C VAL A 72 -4.94 1.64 20.88
N ASN A 73 -4.81 0.33 21.07
CA ASN A 73 -4.54 -0.27 22.39
C ASN A 73 -3.15 0.12 22.94
N LYS A 74 -2.18 0.34 22.06
CA LYS A 74 -0.83 0.78 22.40
C LYS A 74 -0.79 2.24 22.89
N HIS A 75 -1.52 3.12 22.20
CA HIS A 75 -1.40 4.57 22.37
C HIS A 75 -2.47 5.20 23.25
N THR A 76 -3.57 4.51 23.56
CA THR A 76 -4.66 5.03 24.37
C THR A 76 -5.25 3.95 25.28
N ASP A 77 -5.94 4.38 26.34
CA ASP A 77 -6.70 3.50 27.22
C ASP A 77 -8.15 3.27 26.73
N TYR A 78 -8.54 3.93 25.65
CA TYR A 78 -9.81 3.66 25.00
C TYR A 78 -9.77 2.38 24.19
N SER A 79 -10.79 1.55 24.34
CA SER A 79 -10.90 0.29 23.61
C SER A 79 -11.30 0.49 22.15
N ALA A 80 -10.86 -0.43 21.30
CA ALA A 80 -11.22 -0.51 19.89
C ALA A 80 -12.02 -1.78 19.57
N TYR A 81 -12.86 -1.72 18.53
CA TYR A 81 -13.61 -2.86 18.04
C TYR A 81 -13.61 -2.92 16.51
N ILE A 82 -13.20 -4.06 15.97
CA ILE A 82 -13.27 -4.31 14.53
C ILE A 82 -14.67 -4.81 14.20
N LEU A 83 -15.44 -4.00 13.46
CA LEU A 83 -16.83 -4.34 13.09
C LEU A 83 -16.90 -5.67 12.35
N GLY A 84 -17.86 -6.50 12.75
CA GLY A 84 -18.11 -7.83 12.22
C GLY A 84 -17.22 -8.92 12.81
N THR A 85 -16.37 -8.64 13.80
CA THR A 85 -15.56 -9.67 14.45
C THR A 85 -16.46 -10.73 15.08
N ARG A 86 -16.17 -12.01 14.79
CA ARG A 86 -16.86 -13.16 15.37
C ARG A 86 -15.83 -14.19 15.80
N TYR A 87 -16.14 -14.91 16.87
CA TYR A 87 -15.28 -15.98 17.38
C TYR A 87 -15.90 -17.33 17.01
N LYS A 88 -15.09 -18.24 16.49
CA LYS A 88 -15.49 -19.63 16.31
C LYS A 88 -15.54 -20.33 17.67
N ARG A 89 -16.22 -21.49 17.73
CA ARG A 89 -16.21 -22.33 18.95
C ARG A 89 -14.80 -22.73 19.41
N SER A 90 -13.84 -22.76 18.49
CA SER A 90 -12.42 -23.00 18.78
C SER A 90 -11.66 -21.78 19.31
N GLY A 91 -12.31 -20.65 19.55
CA GLY A 91 -11.68 -19.38 19.92
C GLY A 91 -11.06 -18.60 18.74
N ALA A 92 -10.95 -19.20 17.56
CA ALA A 92 -10.38 -18.54 16.40
C ALA A 92 -11.24 -17.39 15.88
N VAL A 93 -10.61 -16.25 15.54
CA VAL A 93 -11.28 -15.08 14.98
C VAL A 93 -11.73 -15.37 13.55
N LYS A 94 -12.99 -15.06 13.25
CA LYS A 94 -13.56 -15.08 11.90
C LYS A 94 -13.70 -13.66 11.40
N ALA A 95 -13.19 -13.39 10.20
CA ALA A 95 -13.46 -12.12 9.52
C ALA A 95 -14.95 -11.95 9.25
N GLY A 96 -15.50 -10.82 9.67
CA GLY A 96 -16.93 -10.56 9.59
C GLY A 96 -17.41 -10.21 8.19
N SER A 97 -18.58 -10.73 7.86
CA SER A 97 -19.33 -10.33 6.67
C SER A 97 -19.94 -8.92 6.86
N THR A 98 -20.37 -8.30 5.78
CA THR A 98 -21.07 -7.01 5.84
C THR A 98 -22.36 -7.09 6.66
N LYS A 99 -23.05 -8.26 6.66
CA LYS A 99 -24.23 -8.49 7.48
C LYS A 99 -23.90 -8.43 8.97
N GLU A 100 -22.83 -9.11 9.39
CA GLU A 100 -22.37 -9.09 10.79
C GLU A 100 -21.94 -7.69 11.24
N LYS A 101 -21.33 -6.89 10.35
CA LYS A 101 -21.04 -5.48 10.62
C LYS A 101 -22.29 -4.62 10.81
N LEU A 102 -23.34 -4.88 10.04
CA LEU A 102 -24.63 -4.21 10.22
C LEU A 102 -25.30 -4.60 11.53
N GLU A 103 -25.23 -5.87 11.92
CA GLU A 103 -25.72 -6.35 13.23
C GLU A 103 -25.03 -5.61 14.39
N ASP A 104 -23.70 -5.44 14.32
CA ASP A 104 -22.94 -4.68 15.31
C ASP A 104 -23.39 -3.22 15.36
N LEU A 105 -23.60 -2.58 14.21
CA LEU A 105 -24.04 -1.19 14.13
C LEU A 105 -25.50 -0.98 14.60
N LEU A 106 -26.31 -2.04 14.75
CA LEU A 106 -27.60 -1.94 15.43
C LEU A 106 -27.45 -1.75 16.95
N LYS A 107 -26.37 -2.30 17.49
CA LYS A 107 -26.03 -2.23 18.92
C LYS A 107 -24.90 -1.24 19.20
N ILE A 108 -24.77 -0.19 18.40
CA ILE A 108 -23.61 0.73 18.45
C ILE A 108 -23.38 1.33 19.83
N ASP A 109 -24.45 1.55 20.63
CA ASP A 109 -24.31 2.13 21.97
C ASP A 109 -23.59 1.22 22.98
N GLU A 110 -23.50 -0.07 22.70
CA GLU A 110 -22.78 -1.07 23.49
C GLU A 110 -21.30 -1.18 23.04
N LEU A 111 -20.93 -0.57 21.90
CA LEU A 111 -19.59 -0.67 21.34
C LEU A 111 -18.64 0.38 21.93
N PRO A 112 -17.31 0.10 21.92
CA PRO A 112 -16.32 1.03 22.43
C PRO A 112 -16.17 2.28 21.54
N TYR A 113 -15.33 3.21 21.98
CA TYR A 113 -15.14 4.50 21.31
C TYR A 113 -14.60 4.35 19.89
N PHE A 114 -13.55 3.55 19.69
CA PHE A 114 -12.97 3.32 18.37
C PHE A 114 -13.63 2.15 17.65
N LEU A 115 -14.25 2.45 16.51
CA LEU A 115 -14.82 1.45 15.60
C LEU A 115 -13.94 1.34 14.36
N ILE A 116 -13.60 0.13 13.95
CA ILE A 116 -12.69 -0.10 12.82
C ILE A 116 -13.41 -0.89 11.74
N THR A 117 -13.33 -0.43 10.50
CA THR A 117 -13.84 -1.15 9.32
C THR A 117 -12.92 -0.96 8.12
N ASN A 118 -13.18 -1.65 7.03
CA ASN A 118 -12.49 -1.50 5.76
C ASN A 118 -13.38 -0.81 4.72
N ILE A 119 -12.74 -0.19 3.74
CA ILE A 119 -13.41 0.60 2.71
C ILE A 119 -14.36 -0.24 1.85
N GLU A 120 -14.05 -1.53 1.62
CA GLU A 120 -14.90 -2.43 0.83
C GLU A 120 -16.28 -2.64 1.44
N SER A 121 -16.44 -2.42 2.75
CA SER A 121 -17.75 -2.48 3.41
C SER A 121 -18.75 -1.49 2.82
N PHE A 122 -18.26 -0.37 2.30
CA PHE A 122 -19.08 0.67 1.68
C PHE A 122 -19.61 0.29 0.27
N ARG A 123 -19.23 -0.87 -0.28
CA ARG A 123 -19.90 -1.44 -1.47
C ARG A 123 -21.36 -1.79 -1.18
N SER A 124 -21.67 -2.11 0.07
CA SER A 124 -23.06 -2.35 0.50
C SER A 124 -23.79 -1.03 0.69
N VAL A 125 -24.91 -0.88 -0.01
CA VAL A 125 -25.78 0.29 0.09
C VAL A 125 -26.33 0.44 1.52
N ASP A 126 -26.73 -0.68 2.15
CA ASP A 126 -27.27 -0.69 3.51
C ASP A 126 -26.23 -0.26 4.54
N PHE A 127 -24.98 -0.76 4.42
CA PHE A 127 -23.90 -0.35 5.29
C PHE A 127 -23.60 1.16 5.13
N ALA A 128 -23.48 1.64 3.90
CA ALA A 128 -23.22 3.05 3.62
C ALA A 128 -24.33 3.96 4.16
N ASN A 129 -25.61 3.57 3.99
CA ASN A 129 -26.76 4.31 4.51
C ASN A 129 -26.81 4.27 6.06
N LYS A 130 -26.48 3.13 6.67
CA LYS A 130 -26.38 3.02 8.14
C LYS A 130 -25.30 3.96 8.69
N ILE A 131 -24.11 3.97 8.11
CA ILE A 131 -23.03 4.89 8.52
C ILE A 131 -23.47 6.36 8.31
N LYS A 132 -24.06 6.71 7.15
CA LYS A 132 -24.61 8.05 6.90
C LYS A 132 -25.54 8.52 8.03
N ASN A 133 -26.43 7.65 8.48
CA ASN A 133 -27.38 7.98 9.55
C ASN A 133 -26.68 8.10 10.91
N LEU A 134 -25.70 7.23 11.20
CA LEU A 134 -24.95 7.27 12.46
C LEU A 134 -24.03 8.48 12.55
N CYS A 135 -23.51 9.01 11.43
CA CYS A 135 -22.71 10.23 11.41
C CYS A 135 -23.48 11.47 11.89
N LYS A 136 -24.81 11.46 11.84
CA LYS A 136 -25.60 12.60 12.35
C LYS A 136 -25.48 12.77 13.87
N ASN A 137 -25.48 11.66 14.63
CA ASN A 137 -25.65 11.72 16.07
C ASN A 137 -24.60 10.92 16.88
N LYS A 138 -24.05 9.84 16.35
CA LYS A 138 -23.22 8.88 17.11
C LYS A 138 -21.78 8.83 16.68
N ILE A 139 -21.50 8.79 15.38
CA ILE A 139 -20.14 8.78 14.82
C ILE A 139 -19.79 10.23 14.46
N LYS A 140 -19.05 10.90 15.32
CA LYS A 140 -18.71 12.32 15.15
C LYS A 140 -17.37 12.56 14.45
N MET A 141 -16.52 11.56 14.42
CA MET A 141 -15.23 11.58 13.74
C MET A 141 -15.07 10.37 12.84
N VAL A 142 -14.55 10.57 11.63
CA VAL A 142 -14.11 9.52 10.73
C VAL A 142 -12.66 9.77 10.35
N ILE A 143 -11.83 8.78 10.58
CA ILE A 143 -10.45 8.70 10.10
C ILE A 143 -10.45 7.76 8.90
N ALA A 144 -10.02 8.23 7.74
CA ALA A 144 -9.93 7.43 6.51
C ALA A 144 -8.45 7.23 6.15
N ASP A 145 -7.95 6.05 6.43
CA ASP A 145 -6.55 5.70 6.18
C ASP A 145 -6.38 5.08 4.80
N GLU A 146 -5.34 5.48 4.10
CA GLU A 146 -5.03 5.09 2.72
C GLU A 146 -6.24 5.29 1.77
N LEU A 147 -6.87 6.47 1.86
CA LEU A 147 -8.09 6.78 1.12
C LEU A 147 -7.91 6.75 -0.41
N HIS A 148 -6.66 6.76 -0.89
CA HIS A 148 -6.34 6.53 -2.30
C HIS A 148 -6.89 5.17 -2.83
N ALA A 149 -7.21 4.21 -1.96
CA ALA A 149 -7.93 2.98 -2.33
C ALA A 149 -9.33 3.26 -2.95
N CYS A 150 -9.86 4.47 -2.77
CA CYS A 150 -11.13 4.94 -3.35
C CYS A 150 -10.97 5.85 -4.58
N LYS A 151 -9.80 5.94 -5.20
CA LYS A 151 -9.52 6.87 -6.32
C LYS A 151 -10.50 6.79 -7.50
N ASN A 152 -11.12 5.62 -7.75
CA ASN A 152 -12.14 5.48 -8.79
C ASN A 152 -13.51 5.96 -8.29
N PRO A 153 -14.00 7.15 -8.69
CA PRO A 153 -15.26 7.71 -8.23
C PRO A 153 -16.50 6.97 -8.76
N ALA A 154 -16.34 6.16 -9.81
CA ALA A 154 -17.42 5.32 -10.31
C ALA A 154 -17.66 4.07 -9.47
N SER A 155 -16.68 3.67 -8.65
CA SER A 155 -16.76 2.46 -7.84
C SER A 155 -17.87 2.55 -6.77
N GLN A 156 -18.51 1.41 -6.46
CA GLN A 156 -19.54 1.34 -5.42
C GLN A 156 -19.02 1.76 -4.05
N GLN A 157 -17.77 1.39 -3.73
CA GLN A 157 -17.15 1.75 -2.45
C GLN A 157 -16.93 3.26 -2.32
N ALA A 158 -16.47 3.94 -3.37
CA ALA A 158 -16.29 5.39 -3.35
C ALA A 158 -17.63 6.12 -3.18
N LYS A 159 -18.64 5.73 -3.97
CA LYS A 159 -20.02 6.29 -3.87
C LYS A 159 -20.62 6.06 -2.48
N GLY A 160 -20.39 4.88 -1.91
CA GLY A 160 -20.85 4.56 -0.56
C GLY A 160 -20.13 5.36 0.51
N PHE A 161 -18.80 5.45 0.43
CA PHE A 161 -17.97 6.18 1.38
C PHE A 161 -18.28 7.68 1.42
N LEU A 162 -18.51 8.31 0.26
CA LEU A 162 -18.89 9.72 0.18
C LEU A 162 -20.19 10.08 0.90
N LYS A 163 -21.02 9.07 1.27
CA LYS A 163 -22.21 9.29 2.11
C LYS A 163 -21.87 9.54 3.58
N SER A 164 -20.67 9.13 4.05
CA SER A 164 -20.21 9.39 5.40
C SER A 164 -19.90 10.88 5.57
N ASN A 165 -20.61 11.55 6.46
CA ASN A 165 -20.45 12.99 6.68
C ASN A 165 -20.48 13.32 8.19
N PRO A 166 -19.42 12.97 8.92
CA PRO A 166 -19.26 13.32 10.33
C PRO A 166 -18.90 14.79 10.51
N ASP A 167 -18.87 15.25 11.76
CA ASP A 167 -18.46 16.61 12.11
C ASP A 167 -16.95 16.81 11.89
N TYR A 168 -16.15 15.76 12.10
CA TYR A 168 -14.70 15.76 11.91
C TYR A 168 -14.26 14.70 10.88
N LYS A 169 -13.51 15.12 9.89
CA LYS A 169 -13.00 14.30 8.79
C LYS A 169 -11.49 14.38 8.71
N LEU A 170 -10.81 13.28 8.93
CA LEU A 170 -9.37 13.13 8.75
C LEU A 170 -9.08 12.12 7.66
N ALA A 171 -8.62 12.59 6.51
CA ALA A 171 -8.03 11.72 5.48
C ALA A 171 -6.54 11.52 5.76
N MET A 172 -6.05 10.32 5.50
CA MET A 172 -4.64 10.00 5.68
C MET A 172 -4.10 9.25 4.46
N THR A 173 -2.91 9.61 4.02
CA THR A 173 -2.13 8.86 3.03
C THR A 173 -0.67 9.31 3.05
N GLY A 174 0.27 8.39 2.82
CA GLY A 174 1.68 8.75 2.64
C GLY A 174 1.99 9.25 1.22
N THR A 175 1.09 8.97 0.27
CA THR A 175 1.25 9.27 -1.17
C THR A 175 -0.02 9.93 -1.71
N PRO A 176 -0.24 11.24 -1.44
CA PRO A 176 -1.46 11.94 -1.85
C PRO A 176 -1.64 12.02 -3.36
N LEU A 177 -0.55 12.14 -4.09
CA LEU A 177 -0.49 12.11 -5.56
C LEU A 177 0.29 10.87 -5.99
N MET A 178 -0.39 9.81 -6.36
CA MET A 178 0.27 8.60 -6.87
C MET A 178 0.58 8.72 -8.36
N ASN A 179 -0.37 9.16 -9.16
CA ASN A 179 -0.25 9.10 -10.61
C ASN A 179 -0.84 10.32 -11.31
N SER A 180 -1.90 10.90 -10.76
CA SER A 180 -2.70 11.91 -11.45
C SER A 180 -3.38 12.83 -10.44
N PRO A 181 -3.57 14.11 -10.77
CA PRO A 181 -4.40 15.02 -9.98
C PRO A 181 -5.83 14.50 -9.77
N LEU A 182 -6.31 13.62 -10.68
CA LEU A 182 -7.62 12.99 -10.55
C LEU A 182 -7.74 12.06 -9.34
N ASP A 183 -6.62 11.52 -8.84
CA ASP A 183 -6.59 10.67 -7.65
C ASP A 183 -7.04 11.43 -6.38
N LEU A 184 -6.92 12.75 -6.38
CA LEU A 184 -7.36 13.62 -5.28
C LEU A 184 -8.88 13.83 -5.23
N PHE A 185 -9.61 13.57 -6.32
CA PHE A 185 -11.04 13.92 -6.42
C PHE A 185 -11.86 13.43 -5.23
N ILE A 186 -11.72 12.15 -4.85
CA ILE A 186 -12.50 11.57 -3.74
C ILE A 186 -12.11 12.18 -2.39
N ILE A 187 -10.81 12.45 -2.18
CA ILE A 187 -10.31 13.10 -0.96
C ILE A 187 -10.90 14.50 -0.85
N LEU A 188 -10.73 15.32 -1.89
CA LEU A 188 -11.25 16.70 -1.93
C LEU A 188 -12.79 16.73 -1.77
N LYS A 189 -13.50 15.84 -2.47
CA LYS A 189 -14.95 15.73 -2.41
C LYS A 189 -15.44 15.36 -1.01
N TRP A 190 -14.80 14.37 -0.39
CA TRP A 190 -15.19 13.93 0.97
C TRP A 190 -14.88 14.99 2.02
N LEU A 191 -13.73 15.64 1.93
CA LEU A 191 -13.35 16.72 2.85
C LEU A 191 -14.19 18.00 2.65
N GLY A 192 -14.81 18.15 1.48
CA GLY A 192 -15.70 19.29 1.17
C GLY A 192 -15.02 20.45 0.46
N TYR A 193 -13.83 20.24 -0.11
CA TYR A 193 -13.11 21.22 -0.93
C TYR A 193 -13.44 21.12 -2.42
N GLU A 194 -14.17 20.08 -2.84
CA GLU A 194 -14.64 19.91 -4.22
C GLU A 194 -16.16 19.69 -4.25
N ASN A 195 -16.87 20.54 -4.99
CA ASN A 195 -18.31 20.48 -5.10
C ASN A 195 -18.82 19.98 -6.46
N HIS A 196 -17.97 20.01 -7.48
CA HIS A 196 -18.35 19.59 -8.83
C HIS A 196 -18.49 18.07 -8.96
N SER A 197 -19.06 17.64 -10.07
CA SER A 197 -19.03 16.23 -10.47
C SER A 197 -17.63 15.84 -10.93
N PHE A 198 -17.32 14.53 -10.94
CA PHE A 198 -16.03 14.06 -11.45
C PHE A 198 -15.80 14.46 -12.92
N TYR A 199 -16.84 14.49 -13.71
CA TYR A 199 -16.74 14.93 -15.11
C TYR A 199 -16.29 16.39 -15.19
N GLN A 200 -16.92 17.29 -14.43
CA GLN A 200 -16.53 18.70 -14.38
C GLN A 200 -15.12 18.90 -13.85
N PHE A 201 -14.75 18.18 -12.78
CA PHE A 201 -13.40 18.18 -12.23
C PHE A 201 -12.37 17.73 -13.27
N LYS A 202 -12.63 16.64 -13.98
CA LYS A 202 -11.77 16.15 -15.07
C LYS A 202 -11.66 17.19 -16.20
N GLN A 203 -12.75 17.82 -16.63
CA GLN A 203 -12.72 18.85 -17.67
C GLN A 203 -11.95 20.12 -17.22
N HIS A 204 -12.01 20.44 -15.94
CA HIS A 204 -11.31 21.59 -15.39
C HIS A 204 -9.80 21.37 -15.30
N PHE A 205 -9.35 20.22 -14.81
CA PHE A 205 -7.94 19.96 -14.54
C PHE A 205 -7.20 19.18 -15.63
N CYS A 206 -7.88 18.60 -16.59
CA CYS A 206 -7.26 17.81 -17.64
C CYS A 206 -7.34 18.52 -19.00
N VAL A 207 -6.29 18.39 -19.77
CA VAL A 207 -6.29 18.69 -21.21
C VAL A 207 -6.75 17.43 -21.91
N MET A 208 -7.91 17.52 -22.58
CA MET A 208 -8.50 16.39 -23.28
C MET A 208 -8.05 16.38 -24.74
N GLY A 209 -7.80 15.19 -25.32
CA GLY A 209 -7.36 15.02 -26.70
C GLY A 209 -7.39 13.56 -27.13
N GLY A 210 -6.61 13.20 -28.17
CA GLY A 210 -6.62 11.88 -28.77
C GLY A 210 -7.85 11.61 -29.64
N PHE A 211 -8.00 10.37 -30.10
CA PHE A 211 -9.16 9.98 -30.94
C PHE A 211 -10.47 10.17 -30.15
N GLY A 212 -11.40 10.92 -30.73
CA GLY A 212 -12.67 11.28 -30.07
C GLY A 212 -12.59 12.29 -28.93
N GLY A 213 -11.40 12.80 -28.55
CA GLY A 213 -11.29 13.83 -27.49
C GLY A 213 -11.47 13.33 -26.06
N TYR A 214 -11.46 12.01 -25.81
CA TYR A 214 -11.75 11.42 -24.48
C TYR A 214 -10.52 11.12 -23.64
N GLN A 215 -9.32 11.25 -24.22
CA GLN A 215 -8.07 10.91 -23.53
C GLN A 215 -7.50 12.12 -22.80
N VAL A 216 -6.97 11.90 -21.60
CA VAL A 216 -6.16 12.91 -20.89
C VAL A 216 -4.80 12.96 -21.56
N ILE A 217 -4.42 14.10 -22.10
CA ILE A 217 -3.11 14.33 -22.77
C ILE A 217 -2.22 15.27 -21.98
N GLY A 218 -2.70 15.84 -20.90
CA GLY A 218 -1.99 16.75 -20.01
C GLY A 218 -2.89 17.28 -18.91
N TYR A 219 -2.31 18.10 -18.05
CA TYR A 219 -3.00 18.74 -16.93
C TYR A 219 -2.89 20.25 -17.04
N LYS A 220 -3.87 20.96 -16.48
CA LYS A 220 -3.96 22.40 -16.43
C LYS A 220 -4.47 22.87 -15.07
N HIS A 221 -4.31 24.16 -14.75
CA HIS A 221 -4.76 24.76 -13.49
C HIS A 221 -4.21 24.05 -12.22
N MET A 222 -2.96 23.54 -12.31
CA MET A 222 -2.34 22.80 -11.23
C MET A 222 -2.09 23.68 -9.99
N GLU A 223 -1.90 24.98 -10.19
CA GLU A 223 -1.81 25.98 -9.12
C GLU A 223 -3.01 25.94 -8.18
N GLN A 224 -4.22 25.77 -8.70
CA GLN A 224 -5.45 25.71 -7.88
C GLN A 224 -5.51 24.45 -7.01
N ILE A 225 -4.97 23.33 -7.51
CA ILE A 225 -4.81 22.10 -6.69
C ILE A 225 -3.80 22.35 -5.61
N THR A 226 -2.65 22.95 -5.93
CA THR A 226 -1.60 23.27 -4.95
C THR A 226 -2.13 24.18 -3.86
N ASP A 227 -2.80 25.28 -4.22
CA ASP A 227 -3.43 26.22 -3.27
C ASP A 227 -4.44 25.51 -2.36
N THR A 228 -5.23 24.58 -2.92
CA THR A 228 -6.20 23.79 -2.13
C THR A 228 -5.50 22.85 -1.17
N LEU A 229 -4.43 22.19 -1.60
CA LEU A 229 -3.64 21.30 -0.75
C LEU A 229 -2.95 22.08 0.37
N ASP A 230 -2.40 23.25 0.09
CA ASP A 230 -1.74 24.11 1.09
C ASP A 230 -2.72 24.54 2.21
N MET A 231 -3.99 24.73 1.88
CA MET A 231 -5.01 25.07 2.89
C MET A 231 -5.44 23.90 3.77
N MET A 232 -5.44 22.68 3.24
CA MET A 232 -6.08 21.55 3.91
C MET A 232 -5.16 20.37 4.24
N MET A 233 -3.92 20.42 3.81
CA MET A 233 -2.98 19.30 3.93
C MET A 233 -1.85 19.67 4.88
N LEU A 234 -1.51 18.75 5.76
CA LEU A 234 -0.24 18.77 6.47
C LEU A 234 0.65 17.67 5.90
N ARG A 235 1.81 18.06 5.37
CA ARG A 235 2.78 17.14 4.78
C ARG A 235 4.19 17.46 5.28
N ARG A 236 4.83 16.45 5.83
CA ARG A 236 6.25 16.51 6.21
C ARG A 236 6.96 15.34 5.56
N VAL A 237 8.16 15.60 5.08
CA VAL A 237 9.03 14.56 4.53
C VAL A 237 9.72 13.87 5.70
N LYS A 238 9.94 12.59 5.59
CA LYS A 238 10.46 11.74 6.68
C LYS A 238 11.87 12.18 7.10
N GLU A 239 12.67 12.52 6.14
CA GLU A 239 14.05 12.98 6.30
C GLU A 239 14.17 14.30 7.08
N ASP A 240 13.11 15.14 7.04
CA ASP A 240 13.09 16.44 7.72
C ASP A 240 12.72 16.33 9.22
N VAL A 241 12.07 15.23 9.62
CA VAL A 241 11.43 15.13 10.93
C VAL A 241 11.93 13.98 11.81
N ILE A 242 12.62 13.01 11.23
CA ILE A 242 13.14 11.84 11.94
C ILE A 242 14.58 11.58 11.51
N ASP A 243 15.47 11.51 12.50
CA ASP A 243 16.83 11.01 12.29
C ASP A 243 16.79 9.48 12.31
N LEU A 244 16.90 8.88 11.13
CA LEU A 244 16.97 7.44 10.94
C LEU A 244 18.33 7.07 10.34
N PRO A 245 18.81 5.85 10.60
CA PRO A 245 20.00 5.34 9.92
C PRO A 245 19.82 5.38 8.40
N ASP A 246 20.93 5.57 7.67
CA ASP A 246 20.92 5.64 6.20
C ASP A 246 20.26 4.44 5.53
N LYS A 247 19.64 4.67 4.39
CA LYS A 247 19.27 3.63 3.42
C LYS A 247 20.34 3.52 2.35
N MET A 248 20.72 2.30 1.98
CA MET A 248 21.61 2.02 0.87
C MET A 248 20.93 1.14 -0.15
N TYR A 249 20.88 1.57 -1.40
CA TYR A 249 20.29 0.82 -2.50
C TYR A 249 21.42 0.18 -3.32
N ILE A 250 21.27 -1.11 -3.63
CA ILE A 250 22.25 -1.92 -4.38
C ILE A 250 21.54 -2.61 -5.52
N ASP A 251 21.88 -2.23 -6.74
CA ASP A 251 21.45 -2.92 -7.94
C ASP A 251 22.33 -4.15 -8.15
N SER A 252 21.72 -5.32 -8.03
CA SER A 252 22.41 -6.61 -8.11
C SER A 252 22.09 -7.29 -9.44
N TYR A 253 23.05 -7.24 -10.36
CA TYR A 253 22.90 -7.82 -11.69
C TYR A 253 23.38 -9.27 -11.73
N VAL A 254 22.59 -10.14 -12.35
CA VAL A 254 22.92 -11.55 -12.57
C VAL A 254 22.76 -11.94 -14.04
N ASP A 255 23.58 -12.86 -14.50
CA ASP A 255 23.44 -13.47 -15.82
C ASP A 255 22.47 -14.66 -15.72
N MET A 256 21.47 -14.74 -16.63
CA MET A 256 20.55 -15.88 -16.66
C MET A 256 21.29 -17.20 -16.88
N LEU A 257 20.85 -18.25 -16.19
CA LEU A 257 21.36 -19.60 -16.41
C LEU A 257 20.98 -20.10 -17.82
N PRO A 258 21.75 -21.01 -18.44
CA PRO A 258 21.59 -21.37 -19.85
C PRO A 258 20.17 -21.79 -20.25
N LYS A 259 19.51 -22.66 -19.47
CA LYS A 259 18.13 -23.07 -19.76
C LYS A 259 17.11 -21.97 -19.51
N GLN A 260 17.32 -21.15 -18.47
CA GLN A 260 16.54 -19.96 -18.20
C GLN A 260 16.63 -18.97 -19.35
N LYS A 261 17.84 -18.72 -19.84
CA LYS A 261 18.12 -17.83 -20.96
C LYS A 261 17.41 -18.29 -22.26
N THR A 262 17.49 -19.58 -22.57
CA THR A 262 16.78 -20.16 -23.74
C THR A 262 15.28 -19.91 -23.61
N LEU A 263 14.67 -20.28 -22.49
CA LEU A 263 13.23 -20.10 -22.28
C LEU A 263 12.83 -18.60 -22.36
N TYR A 264 13.65 -17.70 -21.83
CA TYR A 264 13.39 -16.27 -21.90
C TYR A 264 13.33 -15.77 -23.35
N TYR A 265 14.30 -16.12 -24.17
CA TYR A 265 14.33 -15.70 -25.57
C TYR A 265 13.27 -16.39 -26.44
N ASP A 266 12.90 -17.62 -26.14
CA ASP A 266 11.75 -18.29 -26.79
C ASP A 266 10.45 -17.50 -26.53
N ILE A 267 10.26 -16.99 -25.32
CA ILE A 267 9.10 -16.14 -24.97
C ILE A 267 9.18 -14.79 -25.70
N VAL A 268 10.37 -14.16 -25.74
CA VAL A 268 10.58 -12.90 -26.49
C VAL A 268 10.22 -13.10 -27.97
N GLN A 269 10.72 -14.17 -28.60
CA GLN A 269 10.44 -14.48 -30.00
C GLN A 269 8.94 -14.67 -30.23
N GLN A 270 8.25 -15.44 -29.38
CA GLN A 270 6.79 -15.61 -29.47
C GLN A 270 6.03 -14.28 -29.39
N ILE A 271 6.47 -13.36 -28.51
CA ILE A 271 5.85 -12.04 -28.39
C ILE A 271 6.12 -11.21 -29.64
N GLN A 272 7.33 -11.26 -30.22
CA GLN A 272 7.70 -10.52 -31.42
C GLN A 272 6.95 -11.04 -32.66
N GLU A 273 6.79 -12.34 -32.82
CA GLU A 273 6.04 -12.95 -33.90
C GLU A 273 4.54 -12.60 -33.90
N ASP A 274 3.98 -12.38 -32.69
CA ASP A 274 2.56 -12.03 -32.49
C ASP A 274 2.37 -10.58 -32.00
N ILE A 275 3.33 -9.70 -32.26
CA ILE A 275 3.38 -8.37 -31.65
C ILE A 275 2.10 -7.54 -31.91
N ASP A 276 1.53 -7.63 -33.09
CA ASP A 276 0.28 -6.95 -33.43
C ASP A 276 -0.89 -7.44 -32.59
N LYS A 277 -0.96 -8.76 -32.35
CA LYS A 277 -1.98 -9.35 -31.47
C LYS A 277 -1.77 -8.94 -30.01
N VAL A 278 -0.50 -8.85 -29.57
CA VAL A 278 -0.16 -8.39 -28.23
C VAL A 278 -0.57 -6.94 -28.02
N ILE A 279 -0.27 -6.06 -28.99
CA ILE A 279 -0.62 -4.63 -28.93
C ILE A 279 -2.15 -4.43 -28.96
N LEU A 280 -2.86 -5.18 -29.77
CA LEU A 280 -4.32 -5.12 -29.88
C LEU A 280 -5.05 -5.83 -28.73
N SER A 281 -4.34 -6.60 -27.90
CA SER A 281 -4.95 -7.29 -26.77
C SER A 281 -5.48 -6.28 -25.72
N PRO A 282 -6.53 -6.64 -24.97
CA PRO A 282 -7.03 -5.81 -23.87
C PRO A 282 -5.96 -5.54 -22.79
N SER A 283 -4.97 -6.41 -22.66
CA SER A 283 -3.85 -6.27 -21.74
C SER A 283 -2.53 -6.69 -22.39
N PRO A 284 -1.86 -5.81 -23.14
CA PRO A 284 -0.54 -6.08 -23.73
C PRO A 284 0.51 -6.50 -22.70
N LEU A 285 0.36 -6.01 -21.47
CA LEU A 285 1.24 -6.31 -20.35
C LEU A 285 1.15 -7.76 -19.86
N ALA A 286 0.06 -8.49 -20.16
CA ALA A 286 -0.07 -9.89 -19.77
C ALA A 286 1.02 -10.77 -20.38
N SER A 287 1.44 -10.47 -21.62
CA SER A 287 2.55 -11.17 -22.28
C SER A 287 3.89 -10.85 -21.64
N LEU A 288 4.10 -9.60 -21.21
CA LEU A 288 5.32 -9.16 -20.51
C LEU A 288 5.44 -9.74 -19.09
N ILE A 289 4.32 -10.09 -18.46
CA ILE A 289 4.31 -10.78 -17.17
C ILE A 289 5.06 -12.12 -17.27
N ARG A 290 4.94 -12.86 -18.37
CA ARG A 290 5.66 -14.13 -18.56
C ARG A 290 7.18 -13.96 -18.57
N LEU A 291 7.68 -12.89 -19.18
CA LEU A 291 9.12 -12.55 -19.16
C LEU A 291 9.60 -12.30 -17.72
N ARG A 292 8.85 -11.55 -16.92
CA ARG A 292 9.17 -11.30 -15.51
C ARG A 292 9.09 -12.55 -14.64
N GLN A 293 8.15 -13.43 -14.91
CA GLN A 293 8.07 -14.74 -14.27
C GLN A 293 9.27 -15.61 -14.62
N CYS A 294 9.73 -15.56 -15.88
CA CYS A 294 10.90 -16.28 -16.34
C CYS A 294 12.18 -15.77 -15.67
N THR A 295 12.38 -14.45 -15.55
CA THR A 295 13.55 -13.89 -14.85
C THR A 295 13.52 -14.20 -13.36
N GLY A 296 12.35 -14.15 -12.71
CA GLY A 296 12.19 -14.46 -11.29
C GLY A 296 12.35 -15.94 -10.96
N TYR A 297 11.49 -16.78 -11.52
CA TYR A 297 11.51 -18.24 -11.35
C TYR A 297 10.87 -18.95 -12.56
N PRO A 298 11.67 -19.50 -13.48
CA PRO A 298 11.16 -20.17 -14.69
C PRO A 298 10.22 -21.35 -14.40
N GLY A 299 10.37 -22.01 -13.24
CA GLY A 299 9.51 -23.11 -12.81
C GLY A 299 8.00 -22.80 -12.74
N ILE A 300 7.63 -21.51 -12.77
CA ILE A 300 6.22 -21.08 -12.93
C ILE A 300 5.69 -21.40 -14.33
N LEU A 301 6.56 -21.33 -15.34
CA LEU A 301 6.20 -21.43 -16.75
C LEU A 301 6.51 -22.81 -17.35
N SER A 302 7.51 -23.50 -16.80
CA SER A 302 8.00 -24.78 -17.32
C SER A 302 8.46 -25.69 -16.19
N THR A 303 7.98 -26.93 -16.18
CA THR A 303 8.43 -27.95 -15.20
C THR A 303 9.83 -28.48 -15.49
N SER A 304 10.35 -28.26 -16.70
CA SER A 304 11.69 -28.71 -17.12
C SER A 304 12.80 -27.67 -16.85
N VAL A 305 12.43 -26.42 -16.51
CA VAL A 305 13.37 -25.31 -16.25
C VAL A 305 13.02 -24.70 -14.90
N ASN A 306 13.70 -25.16 -13.86
CA ASN A 306 13.46 -24.72 -12.48
C ASN A 306 14.67 -24.04 -11.82
N GLU A 307 15.75 -23.82 -12.58
CA GLU A 307 16.93 -23.09 -12.15
C GLU A 307 16.70 -21.58 -12.31
N SER A 308 17.14 -20.75 -11.35
CA SER A 308 17.00 -19.30 -11.41
C SER A 308 18.22 -18.62 -10.83
N ALA A 309 18.90 -17.82 -11.67
CA ALA A 309 20.04 -17.02 -11.25
C ALA A 309 19.69 -16.02 -10.13
N LYS A 310 18.46 -15.46 -10.13
CA LYS A 310 18.02 -14.56 -9.06
C LYS A 310 17.84 -15.28 -7.73
N LEU A 311 17.30 -16.49 -7.75
CA LEU A 311 17.15 -17.29 -6.52
C LEU A 311 18.51 -17.65 -5.94
N ASP A 312 19.50 -18.00 -6.79
CA ASP A 312 20.85 -18.32 -6.34
C ASP A 312 21.52 -17.07 -5.72
N LYS A 313 21.36 -15.89 -6.35
CA LYS A 313 21.89 -14.62 -5.81
C LYS A 313 21.19 -14.20 -4.51
N MET A 314 19.91 -14.42 -4.40
CA MET A 314 19.15 -14.16 -3.18
C MET A 314 19.66 -15.03 -2.02
N GLU A 315 19.90 -16.34 -2.25
CA GLU A 315 20.47 -17.23 -1.24
C GLU A 315 21.87 -16.75 -0.78
N GLU A 316 22.72 -16.32 -1.71
CA GLU A 316 24.03 -15.74 -1.40
C GLU A 316 23.90 -14.52 -0.47
N ILE A 317 23.03 -13.56 -0.81
CA ILE A 317 22.81 -12.34 -0.02
C ILE A 317 22.25 -12.71 1.37
N VAL A 318 21.26 -13.60 1.45
CA VAL A 318 20.67 -14.02 2.73
C VAL A 318 21.70 -14.72 3.60
N LYS A 319 22.52 -15.62 3.03
CA LYS A 319 23.57 -16.33 3.76
C LYS A 319 24.60 -15.35 4.35
N GLU A 320 25.02 -14.37 3.56
CA GLU A 320 25.94 -13.33 4.01
C GLU A 320 25.32 -12.49 5.14
N ALA A 321 24.11 -11.98 4.94
CA ALA A 321 23.42 -11.17 5.93
C ALA A 321 23.22 -11.92 7.26
N VAL A 322 22.74 -13.16 7.20
CA VAL A 322 22.50 -13.97 8.42
C VAL A 322 23.82 -14.30 9.14
N SER A 323 24.92 -14.52 8.40
CA SER A 323 26.24 -14.74 9.00
C SER A 323 26.73 -13.49 9.76
N ASN A 324 26.30 -12.30 9.36
CA ASN A 324 26.57 -11.02 10.02
C ASN A 324 25.57 -10.70 11.15
N GLY A 325 24.67 -11.64 11.49
CA GLY A 325 23.66 -11.44 12.53
C GLY A 325 22.50 -10.54 12.11
N GLU A 326 22.28 -10.36 10.81
CA GLU A 326 21.21 -9.54 10.25
C GLU A 326 19.95 -10.37 9.94
N LYS A 327 18.78 -9.71 9.87
CA LYS A 327 17.54 -10.33 9.42
C LYS A 327 17.14 -9.77 8.05
N CYS A 328 16.61 -10.66 7.20
CA CYS A 328 16.28 -10.35 5.82
C CYS A 328 14.77 -10.28 5.59
N VAL A 329 14.36 -9.34 4.75
CA VAL A 329 12.98 -9.20 4.24
C VAL A 329 13.02 -9.41 2.74
N VAL A 330 12.35 -10.44 2.23
CA VAL A 330 12.35 -10.79 0.80
C VAL A 330 10.98 -10.53 0.19
N PHE A 331 10.96 -9.69 -0.83
CA PHE A 331 9.76 -9.30 -1.57
C PHE A 331 9.73 -9.89 -2.98
N SER A 332 8.55 -10.34 -3.39
CA SER A 332 8.24 -10.64 -4.80
C SER A 332 6.81 -10.22 -5.15
N ASN A 333 6.51 -10.00 -6.42
CA ASN A 333 5.15 -9.81 -6.89
C ASN A 333 4.38 -11.15 -7.01
N TRP A 334 5.07 -12.30 -7.00
CA TRP A 334 4.52 -13.60 -7.35
C TRP A 334 4.50 -14.57 -6.16
N THR A 335 3.33 -15.09 -5.81
CA THR A 335 3.19 -16.10 -4.75
C THR A 335 4.01 -17.37 -5.03
N ASN A 336 4.16 -17.77 -6.29
CA ASN A 336 4.95 -18.95 -6.62
C ASN A 336 6.45 -18.70 -6.42
N VAL A 337 6.96 -17.50 -6.69
CA VAL A 337 8.34 -17.11 -6.35
C VAL A 337 8.53 -17.13 -4.84
N THR A 338 7.60 -16.55 -4.08
CA THR A 338 7.71 -16.54 -2.60
C THR A 338 7.69 -17.96 -2.03
N LYS A 339 6.91 -18.88 -2.59
CA LYS A 339 6.91 -20.29 -2.19
C LYS A 339 8.28 -20.95 -2.41
N GLU A 340 8.89 -20.72 -3.58
CA GLU A 340 10.21 -21.27 -3.87
C GLU A 340 11.30 -20.65 -3.01
N VAL A 341 11.25 -19.33 -2.76
CA VAL A 341 12.14 -18.66 -1.80
C VAL A 341 12.03 -19.32 -0.41
N CYS A 342 10.81 -19.55 0.07
CA CYS A 342 10.61 -20.25 1.37
C CYS A 342 11.17 -21.67 1.37
N ASN A 343 11.04 -22.42 0.26
CA ASN A 343 11.61 -23.76 0.14
C ASN A 343 13.13 -23.74 0.27
N ARG A 344 13.80 -22.79 -0.38
CA ARG A 344 15.25 -22.65 -0.36
C ARG A 344 15.76 -22.13 0.99
N LEU A 345 15.00 -21.26 1.67
CA LEU A 345 15.38 -20.61 2.91
C LEU A 345 14.80 -21.25 4.19
N LYS A 346 14.25 -22.47 4.09
CA LYS A 346 13.59 -23.14 5.23
C LYS A 346 14.48 -23.34 6.46
N GLU A 347 15.80 -23.44 6.28
CA GLU A 347 16.78 -23.56 7.37
C GLU A 347 16.83 -22.34 8.29
N TYR A 348 16.38 -21.15 7.80
CA TYR A 348 16.37 -19.88 8.55
C TYR A 348 15.08 -19.65 9.33
N ASN A 349 14.26 -20.66 9.57
CA ASN A 349 12.96 -20.57 10.27
C ASN A 349 12.07 -19.45 9.70
N THR A 350 11.93 -19.44 8.39
CA THR A 350 11.31 -18.35 7.61
C THR A 350 9.86 -18.09 8.01
N ALA A 351 9.51 -16.83 8.19
CA ALA A 351 8.13 -16.34 8.27
C ALA A 351 7.59 -16.04 6.86
N THR A 352 6.28 -16.17 6.65
CA THR A 352 5.71 -16.00 5.30
C THR A 352 4.40 -15.22 5.33
N ILE A 353 4.28 -14.17 4.48
CA ILE A 353 3.06 -13.38 4.33
C ILE A 353 2.73 -13.19 2.84
N THR A 354 1.70 -13.88 2.38
CA THR A 354 1.16 -13.76 1.02
C THR A 354 -0.34 -13.45 1.06
N GLY A 355 -0.96 -13.26 -0.12
CA GLY A 355 -2.41 -13.10 -0.22
C GLY A 355 -3.21 -14.30 0.27
N GLU A 356 -2.59 -15.50 0.34
CA GLU A 356 -3.19 -16.74 0.82
C GLU A 356 -3.21 -16.82 2.37
N VAL A 357 -2.35 -16.03 3.05
CA VAL A 357 -2.27 -16.00 4.52
C VAL A 357 -3.40 -15.13 5.07
N LYS A 358 -4.16 -15.67 6.02
CA LYS A 358 -5.27 -14.93 6.65
C LYS A 358 -4.73 -13.77 7.49
N ASP A 359 -5.53 -12.71 7.61
CA ASP A 359 -5.10 -11.49 8.30
C ASP A 359 -4.66 -11.72 9.76
N VAL A 360 -5.31 -12.66 10.48
CA VAL A 360 -4.92 -13.03 11.87
C VAL A 360 -3.55 -13.69 11.88
N ASP A 361 -3.33 -14.63 10.95
CA ASP A 361 -2.07 -15.38 10.86
C ASP A 361 -0.90 -14.47 10.43
N ARG A 362 -1.18 -13.36 9.71
CA ARG A 362 -0.16 -12.36 9.34
C ARG A 362 0.47 -11.68 10.54
N THR A 363 -0.34 -11.36 11.56
CA THR A 363 0.17 -10.77 12.80
C THR A 363 1.08 -11.73 13.55
N GLU A 364 0.78 -13.03 13.50
CA GLU A 364 1.65 -14.06 14.10
C GLU A 364 2.97 -14.17 13.33
N GLN A 365 2.93 -14.14 11.99
CA GLN A 365 4.15 -14.17 11.16
C GLN A 365 5.01 -12.92 11.36
N GLU A 366 4.40 -11.72 11.45
CA GLU A 366 5.09 -10.49 11.79
C GLU A 366 5.77 -10.59 13.16
N LYS A 367 5.02 -11.02 14.18
CA LYS A 367 5.53 -11.20 15.54
C LYS A 367 6.68 -12.22 15.59
N LYS A 368 6.52 -13.34 14.90
CA LYS A 368 7.59 -14.36 14.76
C LYS A 368 8.88 -13.74 14.24
N PHE A 369 8.79 -12.95 13.13
CA PHE A 369 9.97 -12.30 12.55
C PHE A 369 10.57 -11.24 13.49
N MET A 370 9.72 -10.45 14.16
CA MET A 370 10.18 -9.35 15.02
C MET A 370 10.81 -9.83 16.31
N GLU A 371 10.25 -10.86 16.95
CA GLU A 371 10.59 -11.24 18.34
C GLU A 371 11.44 -12.51 18.43
N GLU A 372 11.36 -13.44 17.48
CA GLU A 372 12.11 -14.70 17.54
C GLU A 372 13.48 -14.58 16.86
N ASP A 373 14.56 -14.75 17.61
CA ASP A 373 15.93 -14.72 17.08
C ASP A 373 16.20 -15.83 16.06
N ALA A 374 15.54 -16.97 16.19
CA ALA A 374 15.67 -18.09 15.26
C ALA A 374 15.05 -17.78 13.89
N CYS A 375 14.08 -16.87 13.81
CA CYS A 375 13.47 -16.43 12.56
C CYS A 375 14.35 -15.35 11.92
N LYS A 376 15.16 -15.74 10.94
CA LYS A 376 16.11 -14.82 10.26
C LYS A 376 15.56 -14.17 9.02
N VAL A 377 14.52 -14.74 8.41
CA VAL A 377 13.97 -14.27 7.13
C VAL A 377 12.46 -14.18 7.20
N ILE A 378 11.92 -13.11 6.62
CA ILE A 378 10.50 -13.03 6.27
C ILE A 378 10.33 -12.86 4.77
N VAL A 379 9.45 -13.65 4.17
CA VAL A 379 9.21 -13.68 2.73
C VAL A 379 7.75 -13.35 2.45
N GLY A 380 7.50 -12.53 1.46
CA GLY A 380 6.11 -12.35 1.05
C GLY A 380 5.91 -11.52 -0.21
N THR A 381 4.64 -11.42 -0.58
CA THR A 381 4.28 -10.61 -1.74
C THR A 381 4.23 -9.13 -1.38
N ILE A 382 4.69 -8.27 -2.33
CA ILE A 382 4.69 -6.81 -2.14
C ILE A 382 3.29 -6.32 -1.77
N GLY A 383 2.25 -6.84 -2.43
CA GLY A 383 0.86 -6.46 -2.13
C GLY A 383 0.38 -6.88 -0.72
N ALA A 384 0.89 -7.97 -0.16
CA ALA A 384 0.49 -8.45 1.16
C ALA A 384 1.34 -7.87 2.30
N MET A 385 2.64 -7.68 2.09
CA MET A 385 3.58 -7.14 3.08
C MET A 385 3.80 -5.63 2.96
N GLY A 386 3.58 -5.05 1.78
CA GLY A 386 3.82 -3.63 1.53
C GLY A 386 2.91 -2.68 2.30
N THR A 387 1.85 -3.18 2.94
CA THR A 387 0.91 -2.36 3.72
C THR A 387 0.74 -2.91 5.12
N GLY A 388 0.75 -2.02 6.10
CA GLY A 388 0.28 -2.30 7.45
C GLY A 388 1.20 -3.07 8.38
N LEU A 389 2.38 -3.52 7.97
CA LEU A 389 3.32 -4.26 8.80
C LEU A 389 4.45 -3.38 9.34
N THR A 390 5.07 -3.84 10.43
CA THR A 390 6.28 -3.26 10.99
C THR A 390 7.38 -4.31 11.00
N LEU A 391 8.43 -4.11 10.21
CA LEU A 391 9.50 -5.08 10.00
C LEU A 391 10.88 -4.52 10.37
N THR A 392 10.94 -3.68 11.42
CA THR A 392 12.15 -2.95 11.84
C THR A 392 13.28 -3.84 12.35
N ALA A 393 13.02 -5.13 12.60
CA ALA A 393 14.08 -6.12 12.86
C ALA A 393 14.89 -6.46 11.59
N GLY A 394 14.32 -6.23 10.40
CA GLY A 394 15.00 -6.47 9.12
C GLY A 394 15.93 -5.33 8.76
N THR A 395 17.17 -5.63 8.44
CA THR A 395 18.20 -4.67 8.00
C THR A 395 18.61 -4.88 6.56
N VAL A 396 18.26 -6.02 5.98
CA VAL A 396 18.48 -6.36 4.57
C VAL A 396 17.15 -6.60 3.89
N VAL A 397 16.85 -5.81 2.87
CA VAL A 397 15.65 -5.92 2.05
C VAL A 397 16.03 -6.40 0.67
N ILE A 398 15.35 -7.42 0.16
CA ILE A 398 15.67 -8.03 -1.13
C ILE A 398 14.41 -8.03 -2.00
N PHE A 399 14.47 -7.37 -3.14
CA PHE A 399 13.45 -7.46 -4.17
C PHE A 399 13.87 -8.49 -5.22
N MET A 400 13.12 -9.61 -5.28
CA MET A 400 13.26 -10.60 -6.35
C MET A 400 12.79 -10.04 -7.69
N ASP A 401 11.82 -9.15 -7.63
CA ASP A 401 11.27 -8.39 -8.74
C ASP A 401 10.67 -7.08 -8.22
N GLU A 402 10.95 -5.97 -8.87
CA GLU A 402 10.45 -4.67 -8.47
C GLU A 402 8.96 -4.50 -8.80
N PRO A 403 8.18 -3.75 -8.02
CA PRO A 403 6.81 -3.41 -8.40
C PRO A 403 6.83 -2.44 -9.58
N TRP A 404 5.74 -2.36 -10.34
CA TRP A 404 5.58 -1.40 -11.45
C TRP A 404 5.49 0.07 -11.03
N ASN A 405 5.45 0.34 -9.73
CA ASN A 405 5.22 1.67 -9.17
C ASN A 405 6.26 1.95 -8.09
N SER A 406 7.00 3.05 -8.26
CA SER A 406 8.01 3.51 -7.31
C SER A 406 7.45 3.77 -5.91
N ALA A 407 6.21 4.25 -5.81
CA ALA A 407 5.55 4.47 -4.52
C ALA A 407 5.32 3.15 -3.76
N LEU A 408 5.00 2.05 -4.45
CA LEU A 408 4.88 0.73 -3.84
C LEU A 408 6.23 0.16 -3.42
N PHE A 409 7.29 0.46 -4.19
CA PHE A 409 8.66 0.10 -3.84
C PHE A 409 9.09 0.78 -2.54
N GLU A 410 8.98 2.10 -2.49
CA GLU A 410 9.31 2.87 -1.27
C GLU A 410 8.42 2.48 -0.09
N GLN A 411 7.14 2.23 -0.33
CA GLN A 411 6.22 1.74 0.71
C GLN A 411 6.67 0.41 1.31
N ALA A 412 7.17 -0.51 0.49
CA ALA A 412 7.68 -1.80 0.97
C ALA A 412 8.99 -1.62 1.76
N VAL A 413 9.91 -0.78 1.28
CA VAL A 413 11.16 -0.44 1.99
C VAL A 413 10.86 0.21 3.34
N ASP A 414 9.88 1.09 3.40
CA ASP A 414 9.47 1.79 4.62
C ASP A 414 8.80 0.87 5.68
N ARG A 415 8.61 -0.42 5.41
CA ARG A 415 8.26 -1.40 6.44
C ARG A 415 9.44 -1.73 7.35
N THR A 416 10.65 -1.65 6.83
CA THR A 416 11.90 -1.87 7.57
C THR A 416 12.50 -0.57 8.08
N HIS A 417 12.45 0.48 7.28
CA HIS A 417 13.04 1.78 7.58
C HIS A 417 12.00 2.78 8.11
N ARG A 418 11.72 2.72 9.41
CA ARG A 418 10.72 3.56 10.09
C ARG A 418 11.10 3.80 11.54
N ILE A 419 10.31 4.57 12.28
CA ILE A 419 10.51 4.77 13.73
C ILE A 419 10.75 3.42 14.43
N GLY A 420 11.86 3.32 15.12
CA GLY A 420 12.32 2.10 15.79
C GLY A 420 13.43 1.34 15.06
N THR A 421 13.79 1.73 13.83
CA THR A 421 14.97 1.21 13.13
C THR A 421 16.23 1.83 13.73
N THR A 422 17.15 0.99 14.17
CA THR A 422 18.41 1.40 14.84
C THR A 422 19.66 1.13 14.02
N LYS A 423 19.54 0.39 12.92
CA LYS A 423 20.63 0.01 12.04
C LYS A 423 20.37 0.47 10.62
N LYS A 424 21.44 0.69 9.86
CA LYS A 424 21.36 0.96 8.42
C LYS A 424 20.57 -0.13 7.70
N VAL A 425 19.72 0.26 6.75
CA VAL A 425 18.95 -0.66 5.91
C VAL A 425 19.58 -0.75 4.54
N THR A 426 19.95 -1.96 4.11
CA THR A 426 20.46 -2.23 2.76
C THR A 426 19.37 -2.86 1.92
N VAL A 427 19.08 -2.25 0.77
CA VAL A 427 18.03 -2.66 -0.17
C VAL A 427 18.67 -3.19 -1.44
N TYR A 428 18.44 -4.46 -1.75
CA TYR A 428 18.91 -5.12 -2.97
C TYR A 428 17.78 -5.25 -3.98
N SER A 429 17.99 -4.77 -5.21
CA SER A 429 17.17 -5.08 -6.38
C SER A 429 17.90 -6.09 -7.24
N ILE A 430 17.41 -7.34 -7.31
CA ILE A 430 18.05 -8.39 -8.12
C ILE A 430 17.46 -8.36 -9.53
N MET A 431 18.31 -8.14 -10.53
CA MET A 431 17.92 -7.99 -11.93
C MET A 431 18.74 -8.95 -12.84
N CYS A 432 18.06 -9.58 -13.80
CA CYS A 432 18.75 -10.28 -14.87
C CYS A 432 19.22 -9.26 -15.91
N LYS A 433 20.51 -9.36 -16.32
CA LYS A 433 21.10 -8.50 -17.33
C LYS A 433 20.43 -8.71 -18.70
N ASP A 434 20.35 -7.63 -19.47
CA ASP A 434 19.80 -7.61 -20.83
C ASP A 434 18.38 -8.18 -20.90
N THR A 435 17.55 -7.84 -19.89
CA THR A 435 16.17 -8.35 -19.81
C THR A 435 15.17 -7.25 -19.45
N ILE A 436 13.91 -7.61 -19.43
CA ILE A 436 12.80 -6.76 -19.01
C ILE A 436 13.01 -6.18 -17.58
N ASP A 437 13.82 -6.81 -16.74
CA ASP A 437 14.05 -6.32 -15.36
C ASP A 437 14.76 -4.97 -15.38
N GLU A 438 15.83 -4.82 -16.18
CA GLU A 438 16.56 -3.55 -16.33
C GLU A 438 15.67 -2.47 -16.93
N ARG A 439 14.85 -2.82 -17.91
CA ARG A 439 13.93 -1.86 -18.54
C ARG A 439 12.87 -1.35 -17.56
N ILE A 440 12.37 -2.22 -16.71
CA ILE A 440 11.40 -1.84 -15.64
C ILE A 440 12.12 -0.95 -14.62
N HIS A 441 13.30 -1.34 -14.18
CA HIS A 441 14.11 -0.55 -13.25
C HIS A 441 14.35 0.88 -13.81
N GLU A 442 14.81 0.99 -15.05
CA GLU A 442 15.00 2.27 -15.71
C GLU A 442 13.72 3.11 -15.74
N LEU A 443 12.59 2.50 -16.06
CA LEU A 443 11.31 3.19 -16.09
C LEU A 443 10.85 3.69 -14.71
N ILE A 444 11.10 2.92 -13.65
CA ILE A 444 10.75 3.29 -12.27
C ILE A 444 11.58 4.49 -11.80
N TYR A 445 12.88 4.45 -12.02
CA TYR A 445 13.81 5.45 -11.47
C TYR A 445 13.97 6.69 -12.34
N GLN A 446 13.97 6.56 -13.69
CA GLN A 446 14.23 7.71 -14.57
C GLN A 446 13.01 8.56 -14.87
N LYS A 447 11.79 8.05 -14.80
CA LYS A 447 10.63 8.76 -15.36
C LYS A 447 9.46 9.04 -14.40
N GLY A 448 9.36 8.39 -13.27
CA GLY A 448 8.14 8.53 -12.43
C GLY A 448 6.82 8.25 -13.18
N LYS A 449 6.90 7.92 -14.46
CA LYS A 449 5.84 7.99 -15.47
C LYS A 449 5.18 6.67 -15.86
N ILE A 450 5.68 5.51 -15.38
CA ILE A 450 5.00 4.25 -15.77
C ILE A 450 3.59 4.18 -15.21
N SER A 451 3.38 4.72 -14.04
CA SER A 451 2.04 4.73 -13.46
C SER A 451 1.05 5.50 -14.32
N GLU A 452 1.47 6.58 -14.98
CA GLU A 452 0.64 7.31 -15.95
C GLU A 452 0.35 6.48 -17.21
N ILE A 453 1.35 5.73 -17.69
CA ILE A 453 1.23 4.95 -18.92
C ILE A 453 0.45 3.64 -18.70
N LEU A 454 0.62 2.97 -17.55
CA LEU A 454 0.05 1.64 -17.29
C LEU A 454 -1.37 1.66 -16.70
N ILE A 455 -1.76 2.74 -16.01
CA ILE A 455 -3.04 2.80 -15.29
C ILE A 455 -4.11 3.58 -16.06
N ASP A 456 -3.73 4.59 -16.85
CA ASP A 456 -4.68 5.43 -17.59
C ASP A 456 -5.07 4.93 -19.00
N GLY A 457 -4.70 3.70 -19.34
CA GLY A 457 -4.94 3.15 -20.67
C GLY A 457 -3.97 3.75 -21.68
N VAL A 458 -2.92 3.02 -21.97
CA VAL A 458 -1.89 3.38 -22.95
C VAL A 458 -2.55 3.70 -24.29
N LYS A 459 -2.33 4.88 -24.83
CA LYS A 459 -2.67 5.24 -26.22
C LYS A 459 -2.04 4.18 -27.13
N GLU A 460 -2.71 3.75 -28.20
CA GLU A 460 -2.20 2.71 -29.12
C GLU A 460 -0.75 2.96 -29.55
N LYS A 461 -0.41 4.22 -29.87
CA LYS A 461 0.94 4.62 -30.23
C LYS A 461 1.97 4.45 -29.09
N ASN A 462 1.57 4.72 -27.85
CA ASN A 462 2.43 4.58 -26.66
C ASN A 462 2.54 3.10 -26.21
N LYS A 463 1.55 2.24 -26.54
CA LYS A 463 1.61 0.79 -26.27
C LYS A 463 2.72 0.14 -27.06
N THR A 464 2.80 0.42 -28.35
CA THR A 464 3.83 -0.11 -29.24
C THR A 464 5.21 0.33 -28.79
N GLU A 465 5.38 1.63 -28.51
CA GLU A 465 6.66 2.20 -28.02
C GLU A 465 7.08 1.57 -26.68
N LEU A 466 6.14 1.38 -25.76
CA LEU A 466 6.41 0.75 -24.46
C LEU A 466 6.75 -0.73 -24.62
N VAL A 467 5.99 -1.49 -25.41
CA VAL A 467 6.28 -2.91 -25.64
C VAL A 467 7.63 -3.08 -26.31
N ASN A 468 7.94 -2.26 -27.33
CA ASN A 468 9.23 -2.30 -28.01
C ASN A 468 10.38 -1.92 -27.07
N PHE A 469 10.20 -0.90 -26.22
CA PHE A 469 11.19 -0.52 -25.20
C PHE A 469 11.43 -1.66 -24.19
N LEU A 470 10.37 -2.34 -23.74
CA LEU A 470 10.49 -3.44 -22.77
C LEU A 470 11.06 -4.73 -23.37
N LEU A 471 11.04 -4.86 -24.71
CA LEU A 471 11.62 -5.99 -25.44
C LEU A 471 13.01 -5.69 -26.02
N SER A 472 13.43 -4.43 -26.09
CA SER A 472 14.77 -4.01 -26.54
C SER A 472 15.84 -4.28 -25.47
#